data_2385155b4289f631a554fb3702b0e5ad
#
_entry.id   2385155b4289f631a554fb3702b0e5ad
#
_cell.length_a   1.000
_cell.length_b   1.000
_cell.length_c   1.000
_cell.angle_alpha   90.00
_cell.angle_beta   90.00
_cell.angle_gamma   90.00
#
_symmetry.space_group_name_H-M   'P 1'
#
loop_
_entity.id
_entity.type
_entity.pdbx_description
1 polymer ?
#
loop_
_entity_poly.entity_id
_entity_poly.type
_entity_poly.pdbx_seq_one_letter_code
_entity_poly.pdbx_strand_id
1 'polypeptide(L)'
;MVSGCAIDEYSNIETGSVGEPLGVLGGSPSAEDVAQGRKFFGAGSYGLAEKHFRRAVEANPNSVSAWVGLAASYDQLKRYDLADKAYRRALSLHGRQPLLLNNYGYHYLLRGNKGAARKILREAERKAPDDPAIQHNLALLENWSYADNFDGVPEKPRKFDKR
;
A
#
# COMPACT_ATOMS: atom_id res chain seq x y z
N MET A 1 13.80 3.98 -8.55
CA MET A 1 13.40 2.97 -7.56
C MET A 1 11.89 2.86 -7.60
N VAL A 2 11.35 1.80 -8.15
CA VAL A 2 9.89 1.59 -8.18
C VAL A 2 9.52 1.04 -6.81
N SER A 3 8.83 1.86 -6.01
CA SER A 3 8.22 1.36 -4.77
C SER A 3 7.12 0.37 -5.15
N GLY A 4 7.14 -0.83 -4.60
CA GLY A 4 6.12 -1.86 -4.86
C GLY A 4 4.72 -1.49 -4.35
N CYS A 5 4.56 -0.29 -3.76
CA CYS A 5 3.32 0.22 -3.22
C CYS A 5 2.86 1.44 -4.03
N ALA A 6 1.74 1.29 -4.75
CA ALA A 6 1.15 2.35 -5.56
C ALA A 6 0.20 3.21 -4.71
N ILE A 7 0.74 4.20 -3.99
CA ILE A 7 -0.07 5.11 -3.17
C ILE A 7 -0.68 6.24 -4.01
N ASP A 8 0.01 6.66 -5.08
CA ASP A 8 -0.39 7.83 -5.86
C ASP A 8 -1.65 7.60 -6.71
N GLU A 9 -1.91 6.36 -7.14
CA GLU A 9 -3.09 6.02 -7.96
C GLU A 9 -4.42 6.10 -7.21
N TYR A 10 -4.40 6.07 -5.87
CA TYR A 10 -5.63 6.28 -5.07
C TYR A 10 -6.03 7.76 -4.93
N SER A 11 -5.28 8.68 -5.55
CA SER A 11 -5.60 10.13 -5.49
C SER A 11 -6.93 10.49 -6.15
N ASN A 12 -7.40 9.70 -7.13
CA ASN A 12 -8.60 9.95 -7.91
C ASN A 12 -9.78 9.05 -7.54
N ILE A 13 -9.66 8.23 -6.49
CA ILE A 13 -10.81 7.47 -6.01
C ILE A 13 -11.64 8.41 -5.14
N GLU A 14 -12.54 9.13 -5.78
CA GLU A 14 -13.64 9.79 -5.11
C GLU A 14 -14.52 8.70 -4.49
N THR A 15 -14.50 8.61 -3.17
CA THR A 15 -15.47 7.79 -2.45
C THR A 15 -16.84 8.34 -2.76
N GLY A 16 -17.64 7.56 -3.53
CA GLY A 16 -18.92 7.95 -4.04
C GLY A 16 -19.80 8.66 -3.03
N SER A 17 -20.20 9.84 -3.43
CA SER A 17 -21.47 10.49 -3.22
C SER A 17 -22.09 10.37 -1.83
N VAL A 18 -21.67 11.24 -0.95
CA VAL A 18 -22.64 12.03 -0.18
C VAL A 18 -22.36 13.48 -0.57
N GLY A 19 -23.33 14.15 -1.20
CA GLY A 19 -23.18 15.47 -1.78
C GLY A 19 -22.53 16.45 -0.80
N GLU A 20 -21.31 16.86 -1.12
CA GLU A 20 -20.68 17.99 -0.48
C GLU A 20 -21.40 19.27 -0.93
N PRO A 21 -21.77 20.17 -0.02
CA PRO A 21 -22.28 21.47 -0.42
C PRO A 21 -21.17 22.23 -1.15
N LEU A 22 -21.46 22.63 -2.40
CA LEU A 22 -20.68 23.57 -3.20
C LEU A 22 -20.33 24.81 -2.37
N GLY A 23 -19.06 24.99 -2.04
CA GLY A 23 -18.58 26.27 -1.58
C GLY A 23 -17.63 26.28 -0.39
N VAL A 24 -16.48 25.62 -0.47
CA VAL A 24 -15.29 26.08 0.27
C VAL A 24 -14.06 25.87 -0.64
N LEU A 25 -13.41 26.97 -1.01
CA LEU A 25 -12.05 27.01 -1.57
C LEU A 25 -11.03 26.60 -0.47
N GLY A 26 -11.04 25.33 -0.13
CA GLY A 26 -10.15 24.70 0.82
C GLY A 26 -10.53 23.24 0.88
N GLY A 27 -9.63 22.34 0.48
CA GLY A 27 -9.84 20.89 0.59
C GLY A 27 -10.29 20.54 2.01
N SER A 28 -11.14 19.50 2.14
CA SER A 28 -11.50 19.04 3.48
C SER A 28 -10.24 18.74 4.29
N PRO A 29 -10.24 18.95 5.62
CA PRO A 29 -9.07 18.66 6.47
C PRO A 29 -8.50 17.26 6.24
N SER A 30 -9.34 16.28 5.92
CA SER A 30 -8.89 14.94 5.61
C SER A 30 -8.16 14.83 4.27
N ALA A 31 -8.58 15.57 3.24
CA ALA A 31 -7.91 15.59 1.94
C ALA A 31 -6.53 16.26 2.02
N GLU A 32 -6.42 17.33 2.78
CA GLU A 32 -5.14 17.99 3.04
C GLU A 32 -4.18 17.06 3.80
N ASP A 33 -4.63 16.38 4.84
CA ASP A 33 -3.81 15.42 5.55
C ASP A 33 -3.39 14.24 4.66
N VAL A 34 -4.23 13.76 3.74
CA VAL A 34 -3.83 12.75 2.75
C VAL A 34 -2.72 13.28 1.85
N ALA A 35 -2.84 14.52 1.36
CA ALA A 35 -1.81 15.13 0.51
C ALA A 35 -0.47 15.29 1.24
N GLN A 36 -0.50 15.77 2.49
CA GLN A 36 0.71 15.88 3.32
C GLN A 36 1.30 14.50 3.64
N GLY A 37 0.45 13.53 3.95
CA GLY A 37 0.88 12.14 4.18
C GLY A 37 1.64 11.56 2.99
N ARG A 38 1.14 11.77 1.76
CA ARG A 38 1.83 11.35 0.53
C ARG A 38 3.17 12.06 0.35
N LYS A 39 3.21 13.37 0.56
CA LYS A 39 4.44 14.15 0.47
C LYS A 39 5.52 13.59 1.42
N PHE A 40 5.17 13.37 2.68
CA PHE A 40 6.10 12.81 3.66
C PHE A 40 6.48 11.36 3.35
N PHE A 41 5.55 10.57 2.83
CA PHE A 41 5.84 9.20 2.40
C PHE A 41 6.85 9.17 1.25
N GLY A 42 6.66 9.98 0.22
CA GLY A 42 7.60 10.12 -0.90
C GLY A 42 8.97 10.63 -0.48
N ALA A 43 9.03 11.42 0.60
CA ALA A 43 10.29 11.90 1.21
C ALA A 43 10.95 10.86 2.16
N GLY A 44 10.39 9.65 2.31
CA GLY A 44 10.90 8.64 3.25
C GLY A 44 10.62 8.94 4.72
N SER A 45 9.88 10.01 5.01
CA SER A 45 9.53 10.43 6.38
C SER A 45 8.29 9.68 6.88
N TYR A 46 8.39 8.36 6.97
CA TYR A 46 7.24 7.48 7.21
C TYR A 46 6.50 7.72 8.54
N GLY A 47 7.19 8.17 9.56
CA GLY A 47 6.55 8.55 10.85
C GLY A 47 5.67 9.79 10.73
N LEU A 48 6.08 10.78 9.91
CA LEU A 48 5.25 11.95 9.61
C LEU A 48 4.09 11.57 8.67
N ALA A 49 4.36 10.74 7.69
CA ALA A 49 3.32 10.21 6.80
C ALA A 49 2.23 9.48 7.62
N GLU A 50 2.62 8.58 8.51
CA GLU A 50 1.71 7.86 9.42
C GLU A 50 0.85 8.82 10.23
N LYS A 51 1.44 9.88 10.81
CA LYS A 51 0.71 10.88 11.58
C LYS A 51 -0.38 11.58 10.76
N HIS A 52 -0.05 12.00 9.53
CA HIS A 52 -0.99 12.67 8.65
C HIS A 52 -2.08 11.72 8.15
N PHE A 53 -1.73 10.51 7.70
CA PHE A 53 -2.75 9.54 7.28
C PHE A 53 -3.66 9.11 8.44
N ARG A 54 -3.16 9.02 9.67
CA ARG A 54 -3.99 8.74 10.84
C ARG A 54 -5.00 9.86 11.08
N ARG A 55 -4.60 11.13 11.05
CA ARG A 55 -5.52 12.26 11.15
C ARG A 55 -6.56 12.23 10.03
N ALA A 56 -6.15 11.87 8.82
CA ALA A 56 -7.06 11.75 7.69
C ALA A 56 -8.13 10.67 7.91
N VAL A 57 -7.78 9.48 8.44
CA VAL A 57 -8.77 8.43 8.74
C VAL A 57 -9.64 8.77 9.95
N GLU A 58 -9.13 9.53 10.91
CA GLU A 58 -9.90 10.05 12.06
C GLU A 58 -10.95 11.07 11.58
N ALA A 59 -10.57 11.97 10.65
CA ALA A 59 -11.47 12.96 10.08
C ALA A 59 -12.47 12.35 9.07
N ASN A 60 -12.04 11.36 8.29
CA ASN A 60 -12.89 10.63 7.33
C ASN A 60 -12.59 9.12 7.36
N PRO A 61 -13.30 8.35 8.20
CA PRO A 61 -13.12 6.90 8.33
C PRO A 61 -13.45 6.08 7.06
N ASN A 62 -14.05 6.70 6.05
CA ASN A 62 -14.37 6.07 4.78
C ASN A 62 -13.37 6.39 3.65
N SER A 63 -12.33 7.18 3.94
CA SER A 63 -11.28 7.49 2.98
C SER A 63 -10.38 6.28 2.71
N VAL A 64 -10.59 5.62 1.59
CA VAL A 64 -9.75 4.46 1.15
C VAL A 64 -8.30 4.89 0.98
N SER A 65 -8.07 6.06 0.37
CA SER A 65 -6.70 6.57 0.16
C SER A 65 -5.95 6.83 1.47
N ALA A 66 -6.64 7.33 2.50
CA ALA A 66 -6.05 7.53 3.82
C ALA A 66 -5.69 6.18 4.49
N TRP A 67 -6.57 5.18 4.42
CA TRP A 67 -6.29 3.85 4.95
C TRP A 67 -5.14 3.15 4.24
N VAL A 68 -5.05 3.25 2.91
CA VAL A 68 -3.94 2.69 2.14
C VAL A 68 -2.63 3.39 2.48
N GLY A 69 -2.63 4.73 2.56
CA GLY A 69 -1.45 5.50 2.95
C GLY A 69 -0.99 5.19 4.37
N LEU A 70 -1.93 5.02 5.30
CA LEU A 70 -1.65 4.61 6.69
C LEU A 70 -1.04 3.21 6.72
N ALA A 71 -1.61 2.25 5.99
CA ALA A 71 -1.11 0.90 5.90
C ALA A 71 0.31 0.84 5.35
N ALA A 72 0.56 1.52 4.23
CA ALA A 72 1.88 1.60 3.63
C ALA A 72 2.92 2.26 4.56
N SER A 73 2.51 3.29 5.31
CA SER A 73 3.38 3.93 6.31
C SER A 73 3.75 2.95 7.43
N TYR A 74 2.78 2.17 7.92
CA TYR A 74 3.03 1.11 8.90
C TYR A 74 3.97 0.03 8.36
N ASP A 75 3.86 -0.35 7.09
CA ASP A 75 4.76 -1.31 6.45
C ASP A 75 6.21 -0.82 6.46
N GLN A 76 6.44 0.43 6.06
CA GLN A 76 7.76 1.03 6.09
C GLN A 76 8.34 1.16 7.51
N LEU A 77 7.48 1.32 8.50
CA LEU A 77 7.83 1.33 9.92
C LEU A 77 7.94 -0.08 10.54
N LYS A 78 7.78 -1.14 9.73
CA LYS A 78 7.77 -2.56 10.15
C LYS A 78 6.68 -2.89 11.19
N ARG A 79 5.62 -2.08 11.24
CA ARG A 79 4.45 -2.30 12.10
C ARG A 79 3.39 -3.12 11.38
N TYR A 80 3.76 -4.32 10.97
CA TYR A 80 2.98 -5.15 10.04
C TYR A 80 1.57 -5.50 10.51
N ASP A 81 1.35 -5.71 11.81
CA ASP A 81 0.01 -6.02 12.33
C ASP A 81 -0.95 -4.83 12.25
N LEU A 82 -0.42 -3.59 12.35
CA LEU A 82 -1.20 -2.37 12.14
C LEU A 82 -1.48 -2.15 10.66
N ALA A 83 -0.49 -2.43 9.80
CA ALA A 83 -0.66 -2.38 8.35
C ALA A 83 -1.76 -3.35 7.88
N ASP A 84 -1.74 -4.60 8.36
CA ASP A 84 -2.77 -5.61 8.03
C ASP A 84 -4.18 -5.11 8.36
N LYS A 85 -4.38 -4.54 9.55
CA LYS A 85 -5.67 -3.97 9.96
C LYS A 85 -6.12 -2.84 9.03
N ALA A 86 -5.21 -1.94 8.67
CA ALA A 86 -5.50 -0.80 7.80
C ALA A 86 -5.83 -1.26 6.37
N TYR A 87 -5.07 -2.22 5.79
CA TYR A 87 -5.41 -2.81 4.49
C TYR A 87 -6.76 -3.52 4.50
N ARG A 88 -7.08 -4.29 5.53
CA ARG A 88 -8.40 -4.92 5.67
C ARG A 88 -9.52 -3.89 5.72
N ARG A 89 -9.31 -2.78 6.39
CA ARG A 89 -10.28 -1.69 6.40
C ARG A 89 -10.47 -1.10 5.01
N ALA A 90 -9.39 -0.80 4.28
CA ALA A 90 -9.46 -0.34 2.91
C ALA A 90 -10.22 -1.33 2.00
N LEU A 91 -9.92 -2.64 2.12
CA LEU A 91 -10.62 -3.70 1.38
C LEU A 91 -12.12 -3.76 1.72
N SER A 92 -12.51 -3.53 2.97
CA SER A 92 -13.93 -3.52 3.36
C SER A 92 -14.69 -2.32 2.79
N LEU A 93 -14.01 -1.21 2.54
CA LEU A 93 -14.60 0.02 1.99
C LEU A 93 -14.71 0.00 0.46
N HIS A 94 -13.70 -0.52 -0.22
CA HIS A 94 -13.57 -0.40 -1.69
C HIS A 94 -13.61 -1.75 -2.41
N GLY A 95 -13.68 -2.84 -1.68
CA GLY A 95 -13.63 -4.18 -2.24
C GLY A 95 -12.22 -4.59 -2.69
N ARG A 96 -12.18 -5.71 -3.38
CA ARG A 96 -10.93 -6.37 -3.79
C ARG A 96 -10.48 -5.87 -5.17
N GLN A 97 -10.17 -4.57 -5.28
CA GLN A 97 -9.66 -3.97 -6.50
C GLN A 97 -8.20 -4.35 -6.76
N PRO A 98 -7.75 -4.44 -8.03
CA PRO A 98 -6.41 -4.90 -8.38
C PRO A 98 -5.30 -4.15 -7.64
N LEU A 99 -5.35 -2.83 -7.66
CA LEU A 99 -4.37 -1.97 -7.04
C LEU A 99 -4.28 -2.17 -5.51
N LEU A 100 -5.44 -2.30 -4.84
CA LEU A 100 -5.48 -2.54 -3.40
C LEU A 100 -4.95 -3.93 -3.05
N LEU A 101 -5.29 -4.93 -3.87
CA LEU A 101 -4.73 -6.28 -3.75
C LEU A 101 -3.22 -6.30 -3.97
N ASN A 102 -2.72 -5.52 -4.94
CA ASN A 102 -1.29 -5.37 -5.18
C ASN A 102 -0.55 -4.84 -3.95
N ASN A 103 -1.04 -3.75 -3.35
CA ASN A 103 -0.47 -3.18 -2.14
C ASN A 103 -0.54 -4.15 -0.95
N TYR A 104 -1.66 -4.85 -0.79
CA TYR A 104 -1.80 -5.84 0.28
C TYR A 104 -0.94 -7.09 0.03
N GLY A 105 -0.73 -7.48 -1.22
CA GLY A 105 0.21 -8.53 -1.59
C GLY A 105 1.66 -8.13 -1.28
N TYR A 106 2.03 -6.89 -1.59
CA TYR A 106 3.34 -6.34 -1.23
C TYR A 106 3.56 -6.28 0.30
N HIS A 107 2.53 -5.91 1.08
CA HIS A 107 2.58 -6.04 2.54
C HIS A 107 3.01 -7.43 3.00
N TYR A 108 2.43 -8.50 2.41
CA TYR A 108 2.83 -9.86 2.76
C TYR A 108 4.25 -10.22 2.31
N LEU A 109 4.74 -9.62 1.21
CA LEU A 109 6.15 -9.72 0.84
C LEU A 109 7.03 -9.10 1.94
N LEU A 110 6.75 -7.88 2.36
CA LEU A 110 7.50 -7.19 3.42
C LEU A 110 7.51 -7.97 4.74
N ARG A 111 6.41 -8.65 5.04
CA ARG A 111 6.27 -9.49 6.23
C ARG A 111 6.95 -10.86 6.10
N GLY A 112 7.47 -11.23 4.93
CA GLY A 112 8.05 -12.55 4.68
C GLY A 112 7.02 -13.68 4.45
N ASN A 113 5.73 -13.38 4.38
CA ASN A 113 4.69 -14.37 4.18
C ASN A 113 4.45 -14.65 2.68
N LYS A 114 5.34 -15.46 2.09
CA LYS A 114 5.31 -15.81 0.66
C LYS A 114 3.98 -16.46 0.22
N GLY A 115 3.39 -17.29 1.08
CA GLY A 115 2.14 -17.98 0.76
C GLY A 115 0.97 -17.02 0.61
N ALA A 116 0.82 -16.09 1.57
CA ALA A 116 -0.22 -15.07 1.51
C ALA A 116 0.05 -14.07 0.37
N ALA A 117 1.30 -13.63 0.17
CA ALA A 117 1.69 -12.77 -0.93
C ALA A 117 1.29 -13.38 -2.28
N ARG A 118 1.66 -14.63 -2.54
CA ARG A 118 1.32 -15.33 -3.79
C ARG A 118 -0.19 -15.40 -4.03
N LYS A 119 -0.95 -15.74 -3.00
CA LYS A 119 -2.41 -15.82 -3.11
C LYS A 119 -3.03 -14.48 -3.50
N ILE A 120 -2.62 -13.41 -2.85
CA ILE A 120 -3.18 -12.06 -3.06
C ILE A 120 -2.71 -11.46 -4.38
N LEU A 121 -1.41 -11.57 -4.73
CA LEU A 121 -0.87 -11.04 -5.97
C LEU A 121 -1.42 -11.78 -7.21
N ARG A 122 -1.59 -13.10 -7.15
CA ARG A 122 -2.24 -13.85 -8.24
C ARG A 122 -3.73 -13.48 -8.40
N GLU A 123 -4.42 -13.09 -7.32
CA GLU A 123 -5.77 -12.54 -7.45
C GLU A 123 -5.76 -11.16 -8.12
N ALA A 124 -4.81 -10.29 -7.78
CA ALA A 124 -4.62 -9.00 -8.43
C ALA A 124 -4.36 -9.18 -9.93
N GLU A 125 -3.43 -10.08 -10.29
CA GLU A 125 -3.07 -10.40 -11.67
C GLU A 125 -4.28 -10.88 -12.51
N ARG A 126 -5.14 -11.75 -11.96
CA ARG A 126 -6.35 -12.17 -12.68
C ARG A 126 -7.31 -11.04 -13.01
N LYS A 127 -7.28 -9.95 -12.25
CA LYS A 127 -8.14 -8.77 -12.44
C LYS A 127 -7.50 -7.72 -13.34
N ALA A 128 -6.17 -7.64 -13.35
CA ALA A 128 -5.38 -6.70 -14.13
C ALA A 128 -4.05 -7.37 -14.55
N PRO A 129 -4.09 -8.24 -15.58
CA PRO A 129 -2.92 -9.07 -15.97
C PRO A 129 -1.75 -8.23 -16.49
N ASP A 130 -2.03 -7.09 -17.13
CA ASP A 130 -1.01 -6.25 -17.77
C ASP A 130 -0.51 -5.11 -16.86
N ASP A 131 -0.92 -5.09 -15.57
CA ASP A 131 -0.51 -4.07 -14.63
C ASP A 131 0.97 -4.26 -14.26
N PRO A 132 1.85 -3.27 -14.57
CA PRO A 132 3.29 -3.42 -14.35
C PRO A 132 3.67 -3.50 -12.87
N ALA A 133 2.91 -2.89 -11.97
CA ALA A 133 3.19 -2.95 -10.55
C ALA A 133 2.89 -4.34 -9.98
N ILE A 134 1.83 -4.98 -10.44
CA ILE A 134 1.48 -6.36 -10.08
C ILE A 134 2.55 -7.33 -10.59
N GLN A 135 2.94 -7.20 -11.88
CA GLN A 135 4.00 -8.03 -12.46
C GLN A 135 5.34 -7.85 -11.75
N HIS A 136 5.68 -6.61 -11.37
CA HIS A 136 6.87 -6.34 -10.58
C HIS A 136 6.85 -7.07 -9.22
N ASN A 137 5.74 -7.00 -8.49
CA ASN A 137 5.62 -7.65 -7.19
C ASN A 137 5.60 -9.19 -7.28
N LEU A 138 5.04 -9.74 -8.37
CA LEU A 138 5.13 -11.17 -8.65
C LEU A 138 6.56 -11.60 -8.95
N ALA A 139 7.31 -10.81 -9.74
CA ALA A 139 8.73 -11.06 -10.00
C ALA A 139 9.57 -11.00 -8.71
N LEU A 140 9.30 -10.05 -7.82
CA LEU A 140 9.92 -10.01 -6.49
C LEU A 140 9.66 -11.30 -5.71
N LEU A 141 8.43 -11.78 -5.73
CA LEU A 141 8.04 -13.02 -5.06
C LEU A 141 8.76 -14.25 -5.62
N GLU A 142 8.92 -14.33 -6.94
CA GLU A 142 9.63 -15.42 -7.62
C GLU A 142 11.12 -15.39 -7.31
N ASN A 143 11.76 -14.23 -7.42
CA ASN A 143 13.17 -14.06 -7.08
C ASN A 143 13.45 -14.36 -5.60
N TRP A 144 12.47 -14.14 -4.74
CA TRP A 144 12.59 -14.39 -3.31
C TRP A 144 12.54 -15.88 -2.93
N SER A 145 11.97 -16.73 -3.79
CA SER A 145 11.97 -18.17 -3.57
C SER A 145 13.37 -18.81 -3.64
N TYR A 146 14.35 -18.08 -4.17
CA TYR A 146 15.77 -18.53 -4.24
C TYR A 146 16.62 -18.14 -3.04
N ALA A 147 16.11 -17.36 -2.10
CA ALA A 147 16.84 -16.93 -0.90
C ALA A 147 16.39 -17.73 0.32
N ASP A 148 17.06 -18.85 0.58
CA ASP A 148 16.64 -19.87 1.57
C ASP A 148 16.73 -19.48 3.05
N ASN A 149 16.94 -18.25 3.44
CA ASN A 149 16.91 -17.84 4.85
C ASN A 149 16.46 -16.38 4.97
N PHE A 150 15.17 -16.23 5.26
CA PHE A 150 14.61 -14.90 5.32
C PHE A 150 13.86 -14.63 6.64
N ASP A 151 14.59 -14.05 7.59
CA ASP A 151 14.00 -13.38 8.76
C ASP A 151 13.71 -11.91 8.46
N GLY A 152 12.92 -11.64 7.42
CA GLY A 152 12.54 -10.27 7.04
C GLY A 152 12.80 -9.92 5.57
N VAL A 153 12.53 -8.67 5.18
CA VAL A 153 12.79 -8.15 3.83
C VAL A 153 14.27 -8.23 3.49
N PRO A 154 14.68 -8.77 2.33
CA PRO A 154 16.07 -8.78 1.93
C PRO A 154 16.64 -7.38 1.81
N GLU A 155 17.66 -7.06 2.56
CA GLU A 155 18.38 -5.80 2.37
C GLU A 155 19.12 -5.77 1.03
N LYS A 156 19.45 -6.92 0.44
CA LYS A 156 20.08 -7.03 -0.89
C LYS A 156 19.81 -8.40 -1.51
N PRO A 157 19.52 -8.51 -2.82
CA PRO A 157 19.55 -9.78 -3.53
C PRO A 157 20.97 -10.36 -3.46
N ARG A 158 21.11 -11.63 -3.05
CA ARG A 158 22.40 -12.32 -3.11
C ARG A 158 22.88 -12.35 -4.56
N LYS A 159 24.11 -11.88 -4.78
CA LYS A 159 24.76 -12.04 -6.09
C LYS A 159 24.86 -13.53 -6.36
N PHE A 160 24.34 -13.97 -7.51
CA PHE A 160 24.59 -15.31 -8.00
C PHE A 160 26.09 -15.49 -8.18
N ASP A 161 26.67 -16.41 -7.43
CA ASP A 161 28.04 -16.89 -7.67
C ASP A 161 27.96 -17.79 -8.91
N LYS A 162 28.48 -17.28 -10.03
CA LYS A 162 28.64 -18.07 -11.25
C LYS A 162 29.79 -19.02 -11.03
N ARG A 163 29.50 -20.29 -10.76
CA ARG A 163 30.47 -21.37 -11.01
C ARG A 163 30.19 -21.99 -12.37
#